data_41580c59b4147899c312338dc8147fc7
#
_entry.id   41580c59b4147899c312338dc8147fc7
#
_cell.length_a   1.000
_cell.length_b   1.000
_cell.length_c   1.000
_cell.angle_alpha   90.00
_cell.angle_beta   90.00
_cell.angle_gamma   90.00
#
_symmetry.space_group_name_H-M   'P 1'
#
loop_
_entity.id
_entity.type
_entity.pdbx_description
1 polymer ?
#
loop_
_entity_poly.entity_id
_entity_poly.type
_entity_poly.pdbx_seq_one_letter_code
_entity_poly.pdbx_strand_id
1 'polypeptide(L)'
;MEEEIITILGNLAISISANIICDISKKLVKLLPHQESNLTKWIKNWNPTSEDLEQIKNNKEIQRIVSILFEKAENEIYEEKLAGWGKITDDVVRNKKPDNSYDLYFIKLFSDMPLSVIYYLLNLYKTGDAEVISGYPENDLEKQNEYFCSNYCVCLSLTECFSGKHKLTDFGKRFIDFIGDSYQAMK
;
A
#
# COMPACT_ATOMS: atom_id res chain seq x y z
N MET A 1 -14.19 19.43 -6.42
CA MET A 1 -13.51 18.25 -5.82
C MET A 1 -14.16 16.93 -6.20
N GLU A 2 -15.45 16.66 -5.94
CA GLU A 2 -16.12 15.41 -6.38
C GLU A 2 -16.16 15.26 -7.90
N GLU A 3 -16.56 16.28 -8.64
CA GLU A 3 -16.55 16.26 -10.10
C GLU A 3 -15.16 16.04 -10.70
N GLU A 4 -14.15 16.57 -10.06
CA GLU A 4 -12.76 16.40 -10.46
C GLU A 4 -12.29 14.95 -10.26
N ILE A 5 -12.63 14.33 -9.13
CA ILE A 5 -12.33 12.92 -8.85
C ILE A 5 -13.08 12.00 -9.82
N ILE A 6 -14.33 12.28 -10.12
CA ILE A 6 -15.12 11.53 -11.12
C ILE A 6 -14.46 11.63 -12.50
N THR A 7 -13.96 12.81 -12.85
CA THR A 7 -13.24 13.03 -14.11
C THR A 7 -11.94 12.24 -14.16
N ILE A 8 -11.17 12.23 -13.06
CA ILE A 8 -9.92 11.46 -12.93
C ILE A 8 -10.21 9.96 -13.05
N LEU A 9 -11.19 9.45 -12.31
CA LEU A 9 -11.59 8.04 -12.38
C LEU A 9 -12.09 7.65 -13.77
N GLY A 10 -12.82 8.54 -14.45
CA GLY A 10 -13.26 8.34 -15.83
C GLY A 10 -12.08 8.27 -16.81
N ASN A 11 -11.12 9.18 -16.70
CA ASN A 11 -9.91 9.19 -17.51
C ASN A 11 -9.02 7.97 -17.23
N LEU A 12 -8.89 7.58 -15.97
CA LEU A 12 -8.17 6.38 -15.55
C LEU A 12 -8.80 5.13 -16.15
N ALA A 13 -10.13 5.01 -16.10
CA ALA A 13 -10.88 3.92 -16.71
C ALA A 13 -10.59 3.81 -18.22
N ILE A 14 -10.64 4.93 -18.92
CA ILE A 14 -10.33 4.98 -20.37
C ILE A 14 -8.87 4.55 -20.63
N SER A 15 -7.96 4.86 -19.73
CA SER A 15 -6.54 4.56 -19.86
C SER A 15 -6.21 3.08 -19.58
N ILE A 16 -6.98 2.39 -18.73
CA ILE A 16 -6.65 1.05 -18.24
C ILE A 16 -7.21 -0.08 -19.10
N SER A 17 -8.37 -0.03 -19.64
CA SER A 17 -8.97 -0.86 -20.72
C SER A 17 -10.50 -0.88 -20.68
N ALA A 18 -11.12 -1.29 -21.81
CA ALA A 18 -12.58 -1.32 -21.96
C ALA A 18 -13.34 -2.22 -20.95
N ASN A 19 -12.70 -3.28 -20.43
CA ASN A 19 -13.33 -4.21 -19.51
C ASN A 19 -13.45 -3.61 -18.08
N ILE A 20 -12.47 -2.84 -17.65
CA ILE A 20 -12.47 -2.15 -16.35
C ILE A 20 -13.40 -0.94 -16.38
N ILE A 21 -13.54 -0.26 -17.54
CA ILE A 21 -14.47 0.86 -17.72
C ILE A 21 -15.90 0.46 -17.33
N CYS A 22 -16.34 -0.74 -17.71
CA CYS A 22 -17.69 -1.20 -17.43
C CYS A 22 -17.94 -1.40 -15.93
N ASP A 23 -16.93 -1.82 -15.19
CA ASP A 23 -17.04 -2.01 -13.72
C ASP A 23 -16.87 -0.69 -12.95
N ILE A 24 -15.95 0.17 -13.35
CA ILE A 24 -15.78 1.51 -12.77
C ILE A 24 -17.04 2.36 -12.99
N SER A 25 -17.59 2.39 -14.20
CA SER A 25 -18.79 3.18 -14.48
C SER A 25 -20.02 2.68 -13.71
N LYS A 26 -20.19 1.37 -13.56
CA LYS A 26 -21.26 0.78 -12.76
C LYS A 26 -21.12 1.09 -11.26
N LYS A 27 -19.89 1.22 -10.77
CA LYS A 27 -19.56 1.49 -9.37
C LYS A 27 -19.62 2.99 -9.05
N LEU A 28 -19.20 3.86 -9.97
CA LEU A 28 -19.36 5.32 -9.85
C LEU A 28 -20.83 5.72 -9.73
N VAL A 29 -21.74 5.04 -10.43
CA VAL A 29 -23.19 5.27 -10.34
C VAL A 29 -23.78 4.82 -9.00
N LYS A 30 -23.11 3.93 -8.28
CA LYS A 30 -23.52 3.42 -6.96
C LYS A 30 -22.92 4.18 -5.77
N LEU A 31 -22.08 5.20 -6.00
CA LEU A 31 -21.56 6.04 -4.92
C LEU A 31 -22.73 6.78 -4.26
N LEU A 32 -23.13 6.29 -3.08
CA LEU A 32 -24.12 6.96 -2.24
C LEU A 32 -23.58 8.33 -1.82
N PRO A 33 -24.41 9.38 -1.83
CA PRO A 33 -23.97 10.77 -1.64
C PRO A 33 -23.42 11.10 -0.25
N HIS A 34 -23.24 10.13 0.64
CA HIS A 34 -22.85 10.37 2.05
C HIS A 34 -21.68 9.53 2.58
N GLN A 35 -21.06 8.66 1.77
CA GLN A 35 -19.84 7.94 2.16
C GLN A 35 -18.76 8.09 1.10
N GLU A 36 -17.64 8.64 1.51
CA GLU A 36 -16.43 8.70 0.67
C GLU A 36 -15.92 7.29 0.40
N SER A 37 -15.91 6.88 -0.88
CA SER A 37 -15.46 5.53 -1.25
C SER A 37 -13.96 5.36 -1.05
N ASN A 38 -13.51 4.12 -0.86
CA ASN A 38 -12.09 3.79 -0.83
C ASN A 38 -11.35 4.31 -2.07
N LEU A 39 -11.97 4.24 -3.24
CA LEU A 39 -11.39 4.76 -4.48
C LEU A 39 -11.21 6.27 -4.45
N THR A 40 -12.16 7.00 -3.87
CA THR A 40 -12.04 8.45 -3.68
C THR A 40 -10.85 8.78 -2.77
N LYS A 41 -10.72 8.06 -1.64
CA LYS A 41 -9.60 8.23 -0.71
C LYS A 41 -8.27 7.85 -1.34
N TRP A 42 -8.22 6.74 -2.08
CA TRP A 42 -7.04 6.32 -2.82
C TRP A 42 -6.58 7.38 -3.84
N ILE A 43 -7.50 7.91 -4.68
CA ILE A 43 -7.20 8.98 -5.64
C ILE A 43 -6.70 10.24 -4.95
N LYS A 44 -7.29 10.65 -3.83
CA LYS A 44 -6.82 11.80 -3.05
C LYS A 44 -5.41 11.60 -2.52
N ASN A 45 -5.09 10.39 -2.06
CA ASN A 45 -3.76 10.06 -1.55
C ASN A 45 -2.71 9.96 -2.67
N TRP A 46 -3.09 9.48 -3.84
CA TRP A 46 -2.20 9.43 -5.01
C TRP A 46 -2.05 10.82 -5.65
N ASN A 47 -3.13 11.60 -5.75
CA ASN A 47 -3.16 12.94 -6.36
C ASN A 47 -2.55 12.97 -7.78
N PRO A 48 -3.13 12.21 -8.75
CA PRO A 48 -2.56 12.06 -10.08
C PRO A 48 -2.59 13.38 -10.88
N THR A 49 -1.53 13.58 -11.65
CA THR A 49 -1.43 14.68 -12.63
C THR A 49 -1.90 14.22 -14.02
N SER A 50 -2.10 15.17 -14.94
CA SER A 50 -2.40 14.83 -16.34
C SER A 50 -1.26 14.03 -16.99
N GLU A 51 0.00 14.27 -16.60
CA GLU A 51 1.16 13.52 -17.06
C GLU A 51 1.13 12.07 -16.57
N ASP A 52 0.75 11.83 -15.32
CA ASP A 52 0.59 10.50 -14.75
C ASP A 52 -0.44 9.68 -15.53
N LEU A 53 -1.60 10.29 -15.85
CA LEU A 53 -2.65 9.64 -16.62
C LEU A 53 -2.20 9.32 -18.07
N GLU A 54 -1.40 10.20 -18.68
CA GLU A 54 -0.84 9.97 -20.00
C GLU A 54 0.22 8.87 -20.00
N GLN A 55 1.04 8.78 -18.95
CA GLN A 55 1.97 7.68 -18.76
C GLN A 55 1.26 6.33 -18.64
N ILE A 56 0.18 6.26 -17.85
CA ILE A 56 -0.64 5.04 -17.74
C ILE A 56 -1.18 4.66 -19.11
N LYS A 57 -1.75 5.62 -19.86
CA LYS A 57 -2.31 5.38 -21.19
C LYS A 57 -1.30 4.80 -22.18
N ASN A 58 -0.05 5.25 -22.09
CA ASN A 58 1.00 4.91 -23.07
C ASN A 58 1.86 3.71 -22.66
N ASN A 59 1.72 3.18 -21.42
CA ASN A 59 2.53 2.10 -20.90
C ASN A 59 1.67 0.93 -20.39
N LYS A 60 1.62 -0.16 -21.17
CA LYS A 60 0.82 -1.36 -20.85
C LYS A 60 1.19 -2.01 -19.51
N GLU A 61 2.45 -1.93 -19.11
CA GLU A 61 2.93 -2.50 -17.86
C GLU A 61 2.41 -1.68 -16.67
N ILE A 62 2.52 -0.35 -16.75
CA ILE A 62 1.93 0.55 -15.74
C ILE A 62 0.42 0.35 -15.68
N GLN A 63 -0.26 0.23 -16.83
CA GLN A 63 -1.70 -0.07 -16.87
C GLN A 63 -2.05 -1.32 -16.06
N ARG A 64 -1.29 -2.40 -16.27
CA ARG A 64 -1.50 -3.68 -15.58
C ARG A 64 -1.33 -3.53 -14.07
N ILE A 65 -0.27 -2.87 -13.62
CA ILE A 65 -0.02 -2.68 -12.18
C ILE A 65 -1.07 -1.76 -11.57
N VAL A 66 -1.39 -0.65 -12.20
CA VAL A 66 -2.43 0.29 -11.71
C VAL A 66 -3.81 -0.37 -11.64
N SER A 67 -4.11 -1.30 -12.55
CA SER A 67 -5.35 -2.10 -12.47
C SER A 67 -5.40 -2.97 -11.21
N ILE A 68 -4.27 -3.59 -10.84
CA ILE A 68 -4.15 -4.38 -9.60
C ILE A 68 -4.31 -3.46 -8.38
N LEU A 69 -3.63 -2.30 -8.38
CA LEU A 69 -3.71 -1.34 -7.28
C LEU A 69 -5.12 -0.79 -7.10
N PHE A 70 -5.82 -0.51 -8.20
CA PHE A 70 -7.22 -0.12 -8.18
C PHE A 70 -8.09 -1.17 -7.47
N GLU A 71 -7.96 -2.44 -7.85
CA GLU A 71 -8.71 -3.54 -7.23
C GLU A 71 -8.39 -3.68 -5.74
N LYS A 72 -7.11 -3.56 -5.37
CA LYS A 72 -6.68 -3.63 -3.97
C LYS A 72 -7.22 -2.46 -3.15
N ALA A 73 -7.12 -1.24 -3.65
CA ALA A 73 -7.65 -0.06 -2.96
C ALA A 73 -9.17 -0.10 -2.81
N GLU A 74 -9.91 -0.58 -3.83
CA GLU A 74 -11.36 -0.71 -3.76
C GLU A 74 -11.82 -1.66 -2.66
N ASN A 75 -11.13 -2.79 -2.51
CA ASN A 75 -11.49 -3.85 -1.58
C ASN A 75 -10.77 -3.73 -0.22
N GLU A 76 -10.03 -2.64 0.02
CA GLU A 76 -9.31 -2.45 1.28
C GLU A 76 -10.27 -2.24 2.44
N ILE A 77 -10.07 -3.00 3.52
CA ILE A 77 -10.87 -2.91 4.75
C ILE A 77 -10.28 -1.94 5.77
N TYR A 78 -9.00 -1.61 5.64
CA TYR A 78 -8.30 -0.67 6.53
C TYR A 78 -8.10 0.66 5.83
N GLU A 79 -8.79 1.69 6.30
CA GLU A 79 -8.70 3.04 5.73
C GLU A 79 -7.26 3.56 5.72
N GLU A 80 -6.49 3.21 6.75
CA GLU A 80 -5.10 3.59 6.90
C GLU A 80 -4.22 3.06 5.75
N LYS A 81 -4.53 1.89 5.20
CA LYS A 81 -3.79 1.34 4.05
C LYS A 81 -4.02 2.12 2.75
N LEU A 82 -5.12 2.88 2.64
CA LEU A 82 -5.41 3.64 1.41
C LEU A 82 -4.34 4.70 1.12
N ALA A 83 -3.72 5.27 2.15
CA ALA A 83 -2.58 6.17 1.96
C ALA A 83 -1.37 5.44 1.37
N GLY A 84 -1.07 4.24 1.87
CA GLY A 84 -0.02 3.39 1.31
C GLY A 84 -0.30 2.98 -0.15
N TRP A 85 -1.54 2.61 -0.47
CA TRP A 85 -1.94 2.31 -1.85
C TRP A 85 -1.77 3.51 -2.77
N GLY A 86 -2.10 4.73 -2.30
CA GLY A 86 -1.86 5.97 -3.05
C GLY A 86 -0.38 6.19 -3.34
N LYS A 87 0.49 6.02 -2.33
CA LYS A 87 1.95 6.16 -2.47
C LYS A 87 2.55 5.12 -3.41
N ILE A 88 2.16 3.86 -3.28
CA ILE A 88 2.61 2.79 -4.19
C ILE A 88 2.23 3.13 -5.63
N THR A 89 1.02 3.64 -5.85
CA THR A 89 0.57 4.05 -7.18
C THR A 89 1.42 5.19 -7.74
N ASP A 90 1.72 6.19 -6.90
CA ASP A 90 2.58 7.31 -7.27
C ASP A 90 3.97 6.83 -7.71
N ASP A 91 4.59 5.95 -6.92
CA ASP A 91 5.92 5.41 -7.22
C ASP A 91 5.93 4.57 -8.50
N VAL A 92 4.93 3.71 -8.69
CA VAL A 92 4.81 2.87 -9.91
C VAL A 92 4.64 3.72 -11.15
N VAL A 93 3.80 4.76 -11.09
CA VAL A 93 3.51 5.61 -12.26
C VAL A 93 4.69 6.52 -12.58
N ARG A 94 5.33 7.13 -11.58
CA ARG A 94 6.42 8.10 -11.78
C ARG A 94 7.78 7.47 -11.97
N ASN A 95 8.01 6.28 -11.42
CA ASN A 95 9.21 5.49 -11.68
C ASN A 95 9.12 4.85 -13.07
N LYS A 96 9.71 5.50 -14.07
CA LYS A 96 9.68 5.12 -15.49
C LYS A 96 10.23 3.71 -15.82
N LYS A 97 10.69 2.96 -14.84
CA LYS A 97 11.16 1.58 -14.95
C LYS A 97 10.67 0.77 -13.74
N PRO A 98 9.38 0.40 -13.70
CA PRO A 98 8.90 -0.49 -12.67
C PRO A 98 9.70 -1.80 -12.74
N ASP A 99 10.32 -2.20 -11.62
CA ASP A 99 10.90 -3.53 -11.48
C ASP A 99 9.75 -4.50 -11.16
N ASN A 100 9.06 -4.91 -12.21
CA ASN A 100 7.79 -5.64 -12.16
C ASN A 100 7.77 -6.83 -11.20
N SER A 101 8.89 -7.51 -10.98
CA SER A 101 8.93 -8.68 -10.11
C SER A 101 8.86 -8.28 -8.64
N TYR A 102 9.60 -7.24 -8.23
CA TYR A 102 9.58 -6.75 -6.85
C TYR A 102 8.32 -5.96 -6.54
N ASP A 103 7.88 -5.09 -7.45
CA ASP A 103 6.69 -4.25 -7.25
C ASP A 103 5.44 -5.13 -7.03
N LEU A 104 5.21 -6.13 -7.86
CA LEU A 104 4.09 -7.07 -7.70
C LEU A 104 4.20 -7.89 -6.41
N TYR A 105 5.41 -8.28 -6.03
CA TYR A 105 5.62 -8.98 -4.77
C TYR A 105 5.31 -8.07 -3.57
N PHE A 106 5.78 -6.83 -3.57
CA PHE A 106 5.52 -5.86 -2.51
C PHE A 106 4.05 -5.46 -2.43
N ILE A 107 3.36 -5.29 -3.57
CA ILE A 107 1.92 -5.07 -3.61
C ILE A 107 1.17 -6.22 -2.94
N LYS A 108 1.52 -7.46 -3.27
CA LYS A 108 0.93 -8.64 -2.63
C LYS A 108 1.23 -8.67 -1.14
N LEU A 109 2.49 -8.47 -0.76
CA LEU A 109 2.93 -8.47 0.62
C LEU A 109 2.16 -7.42 1.45
N PHE A 110 2.05 -6.19 0.94
CA PHE A 110 1.31 -5.12 1.59
C PHE A 110 -0.19 -5.42 1.71
N SER A 111 -0.78 -6.02 0.66
CA SER A 111 -2.17 -6.46 0.68
C SER A 111 -2.46 -7.42 1.83
N ASP A 112 -1.61 -8.44 1.98
CA ASP A 112 -1.84 -9.56 2.91
C ASP A 112 -1.37 -9.25 4.35
N MET A 113 -0.60 -8.17 4.54
CA MET A 113 0.00 -7.81 5.82
C MET A 113 -1.01 -7.19 6.80
N PRO A 114 -1.09 -7.69 8.05
CA PRO A 114 -1.87 -7.04 9.09
C PRO A 114 -1.37 -5.62 9.39
N LEU A 115 -2.28 -4.73 9.75
CA LEU A 115 -1.94 -3.32 10.02
C LEU A 115 -0.96 -3.18 11.20
N SER A 116 -1.10 -4.01 12.25
CA SER A 116 -0.18 -4.05 13.38
C SER A 116 1.26 -4.38 12.98
N VAL A 117 1.44 -5.26 11.98
CA VAL A 117 2.76 -5.60 11.43
C VAL A 117 3.37 -4.43 10.66
N ILE A 118 2.55 -3.70 9.91
CA ILE A 118 3.00 -2.48 9.21
C ILE A 118 3.49 -1.45 10.24
N TYR A 119 2.73 -1.19 11.29
CA TYR A 119 3.15 -0.26 12.35
C TYR A 119 4.41 -0.72 13.07
N TYR A 120 4.56 -2.01 13.34
CA TYR A 120 5.79 -2.57 13.90
C TYR A 120 7.00 -2.30 13.01
N LEU A 121 6.90 -2.57 11.70
CA LEU A 121 7.98 -2.32 10.74
C LEU A 121 8.34 -0.84 10.63
N LEU A 122 7.34 0.05 10.59
CA LEU A 122 7.55 1.50 10.55
C LEU A 122 8.22 2.01 11.82
N ASN A 123 7.84 1.47 12.99
CA ASN A 123 8.50 1.80 14.24
C ASN A 123 9.96 1.34 14.23
N LEU A 124 10.21 0.11 13.79
CA LEU A 124 11.55 -0.45 13.66
C LEU A 124 12.42 0.35 12.68
N TYR A 125 11.83 0.83 11.58
CA TYR A 125 12.51 1.71 10.61
C TYR A 125 12.96 3.04 11.27
N LYS A 126 12.11 3.60 12.15
CA LYS A 126 12.41 4.86 12.86
C LYS A 126 13.42 4.69 13.99
N THR A 127 13.32 3.61 14.75
CA THR A 127 14.16 3.36 15.94
C THR A 127 15.48 2.69 15.63
N GLY A 128 15.55 1.99 14.49
CA GLY A 128 16.70 1.22 14.03
C GLY A 128 16.75 -0.22 14.55
N ASP A 129 16.26 -0.48 15.76
CA ASP A 129 16.18 -1.82 16.34
C ASP A 129 15.04 -1.96 17.38
N ALA A 130 14.67 -3.21 17.71
CA ALA A 130 13.77 -3.55 18.79
C ALA A 130 14.31 -4.78 19.54
N GLU A 131 14.03 -4.89 20.85
CA GLU A 131 14.45 -6.04 21.63
C GLU A 131 13.72 -7.31 21.21
N VAL A 132 14.43 -8.45 21.25
CA VAL A 132 13.83 -9.76 21.02
C VAL A 132 13.07 -10.19 22.26
N ILE A 133 11.78 -10.44 22.10
CA ILE A 133 10.97 -11.05 23.15
C ILE A 133 11.26 -12.56 23.16
N SER A 134 11.95 -13.03 24.19
CA SER A 134 12.27 -14.44 24.35
C SER A 134 11.10 -15.20 24.99
N GLY A 135 10.48 -16.08 24.20
CA GLY A 135 9.31 -16.85 24.61
C GLY A 135 7.99 -16.10 24.43
N TYR A 136 6.89 -16.85 24.47
CA TYR A 136 5.55 -16.26 24.34
C TYR A 136 5.12 -15.61 25.66
N PRO A 137 4.77 -14.31 25.68
CA PRO A 137 4.41 -13.59 26.90
C PRO A 137 2.93 -13.84 27.26
N GLU A 138 2.67 -14.79 28.17
CA GLU A 138 1.31 -15.29 28.49
C GLU A 138 0.35 -14.25 29.06
N ASN A 139 0.84 -13.24 29.76
CA ASN A 139 0.00 -12.31 30.53
C ASN A 139 0.10 -10.84 30.09
N ASP A 140 0.64 -10.56 28.91
CA ASP A 140 0.87 -9.21 28.40
C ASP A 140 0.47 -9.13 26.92
N LEU A 141 -0.75 -8.59 26.67
CA LEU A 141 -1.31 -8.49 25.33
C LEU A 141 -0.46 -7.63 24.39
N GLU A 142 0.17 -6.59 24.89
CA GLU A 142 1.02 -5.71 24.09
C GLU A 142 2.27 -6.46 23.63
N LYS A 143 2.94 -7.15 24.53
CA LYS A 143 4.08 -8.00 24.19
C LYS A 143 3.70 -9.21 23.35
N GLN A 144 2.49 -9.76 23.49
CA GLN A 144 1.99 -10.82 22.62
C GLN A 144 1.85 -10.32 21.18
N ASN A 145 1.30 -9.12 21.00
CA ASN A 145 1.19 -8.51 19.68
C ASN A 145 2.57 -8.21 19.08
N GLU A 146 3.49 -7.67 19.87
CA GLU A 146 4.87 -7.41 19.43
C GLU A 146 5.60 -8.71 19.07
N TYR A 147 5.46 -9.77 19.87
CA TYR A 147 6.00 -11.09 19.58
C TYR A 147 5.44 -11.65 18.26
N PHE A 148 4.12 -11.52 18.03
CA PHE A 148 3.51 -11.91 16.76
C PHE A 148 4.08 -11.11 15.59
N CYS A 149 4.11 -9.78 15.68
CA CYS A 149 4.60 -8.93 14.60
C CYS A 149 6.06 -9.20 14.26
N SER A 150 6.92 -9.37 15.28
CA SER A 150 8.35 -9.65 15.07
C SER A 150 8.57 -11.00 14.37
N ASN A 151 7.90 -12.06 14.82
CA ASN A 151 8.01 -13.38 14.18
C ASN A 151 7.45 -13.38 12.75
N TYR A 152 6.33 -12.69 12.54
CA TYR A 152 5.76 -12.52 11.20
C TYR A 152 6.76 -11.87 10.24
N CYS A 153 7.45 -10.81 10.68
CA CYS A 153 8.45 -10.12 9.89
C CYS A 153 9.70 -10.98 9.62
N VAL A 154 10.15 -11.77 10.60
CA VAL A 154 11.27 -12.72 10.41
C VAL A 154 10.91 -13.78 9.37
N CYS A 155 9.71 -14.37 9.44
CA CYS A 155 9.24 -15.36 8.48
C CYS A 155 9.19 -14.82 7.03
N LEU A 156 8.97 -13.52 6.87
CA LEU A 156 8.96 -12.85 5.56
C LEU A 156 10.32 -12.27 5.17
N SER A 157 11.37 -12.50 5.95
CA SER A 157 12.71 -11.94 5.75
C SER A 157 12.77 -10.40 5.73
N LEU A 158 11.77 -9.74 6.31
CA LEU A 158 11.73 -8.29 6.46
C LEU A 158 12.63 -7.82 7.61
N THR A 159 12.80 -8.68 8.61
CA THR A 159 13.69 -8.44 9.75
C THR A 159 14.61 -9.62 9.98
N GLU A 160 15.72 -9.37 10.65
CA GLU A 160 16.65 -10.37 11.15
C GLU A 160 16.91 -10.16 12.65
N CYS A 161 17.24 -11.24 13.33
CA CYS A 161 17.63 -11.18 14.73
C CYS A 161 19.17 -11.18 14.85
N PHE A 162 19.73 -10.11 15.40
CA PHE A 162 21.17 -10.00 15.62
C PHE A 162 21.45 -9.47 17.03
N SER A 163 22.25 -10.20 17.79
CA SER A 163 22.67 -9.84 19.17
C SER A 163 21.49 -9.50 20.10
N GLY A 164 20.40 -10.29 20.05
CA GLY A 164 19.22 -10.07 20.88
C GLY A 164 18.32 -8.93 20.44
N LYS A 165 18.52 -8.39 19.24
CA LYS A 165 17.71 -7.32 18.69
C LYS A 165 17.19 -7.68 17.29
N HIS A 166 15.98 -7.27 16.99
CA HIS A 166 15.42 -7.28 15.65
C HIS A 166 15.88 -6.04 14.90
N LYS A 167 16.30 -6.23 13.65
CA LYS A 167 16.67 -5.15 12.73
C LYS A 167 16.03 -5.40 11.36
N LEU A 168 15.74 -4.32 10.63
CA LEU A 168 15.32 -4.45 9.24
C LEU A 168 16.44 -4.99 8.37
N THR A 169 16.12 -6.00 7.58
CA THR A 169 16.97 -6.42 6.46
C THR A 169 16.97 -5.35 5.36
N ASP A 170 17.88 -5.43 4.40
CA ASP A 170 17.84 -4.55 3.24
C ASP A 170 16.55 -4.74 2.41
N PHE A 171 16.02 -5.97 2.39
CA PHE A 171 14.73 -6.26 1.80
C PHE A 171 13.58 -5.58 2.56
N GLY A 172 13.59 -5.61 3.89
CA GLY A 172 12.63 -4.91 4.75
C GLY A 172 12.67 -3.39 4.58
N LYS A 173 13.87 -2.79 4.47
CA LYS A 173 14.03 -1.36 4.18
C LYS A 173 13.43 -0.99 2.82
N ARG A 174 13.76 -1.75 1.77
CA ARG A 174 13.19 -1.54 0.43
C ARG A 174 11.66 -1.65 0.41
N PHE A 175 11.10 -2.57 1.20
CA PHE A 175 9.65 -2.68 1.34
C PHE A 175 9.05 -1.43 2.02
N ILE A 176 9.67 -0.94 3.11
CA ILE A 176 9.21 0.29 3.78
C ILE A 176 9.31 1.50 2.86
N ASP A 177 10.42 1.65 2.13
CA ASP A 177 10.58 2.73 1.16
C ASP A 177 9.50 2.68 0.06
N PHE A 178 9.12 1.46 -0.38
CA PHE A 178 8.09 1.25 -1.38
C PHE A 178 6.68 1.64 -0.90
N ILE A 179 6.30 1.27 0.34
CA ILE A 179 5.00 1.66 0.89
C ILE A 179 4.97 3.11 1.39
N GLY A 180 6.14 3.70 1.52
CA GLY A 180 6.37 5.11 1.83
C GLY A 180 6.13 5.49 3.28
N ASP A 181 6.64 6.68 3.63
CA ASP A 181 6.47 7.30 4.94
C ASP A 181 5.03 7.83 5.18
N SER A 182 4.09 7.51 4.30
CA SER A 182 2.70 8.01 4.33
C SER A 182 2.01 7.76 5.68
N TYR A 183 2.48 6.77 6.43
CA TYR A 183 2.01 6.48 7.79
C TYR A 183 2.60 7.40 8.86
N GLN A 184 3.56 8.28 8.54
CA GLN A 184 4.12 9.21 9.53
C GLN A 184 3.15 10.33 9.92
N ALA A 185 2.16 10.62 9.09
CA ALA A 185 1.17 11.68 9.28
C ALA A 185 -0.05 11.25 10.12
N MET A 186 -0.13 9.99 10.55
CA MET A 186 -1.28 9.43 11.27
C MET A 186 -1.08 9.37 12.80
N LYS A 187 -0.41 10.35 13.36
CA LYS A 187 -0.38 10.58 14.82
C LYS A 187 -1.18 11.78 15.21
#